data_2a5d732d50fd99602a20969dd3788211
#
_entry.id   2a5d732d50fd99602a20969dd3788211
#
_cell.length_a   1.000
_cell.length_b   1.000
_cell.length_c   1.000
_cell.angle_alpha   90.00
_cell.angle_beta   90.00
_cell.angle_gamma   90.00
#
_symmetry.space_group_name_H-M   'P 1'
#
loop_
_entity.id
_entity.type
_entity.pdbx_description
1 polymer ?
#
loop_
_entity_poly.entity_id
_entity_poly.type
_entity_poly.pdbx_seq_one_letter_code
_entity_poly.pdbx_strand_id
1 'polypeptide(L)'
;MSINAGDKMPSGSFKVITAEGPRDLSTDELFSGKTVVLFSVPGAFTPTCDAKHLPGFVQHADAIKAKGVDTIACMAVNDMFVMKAWGQSANVGDAVLMLADGNGDYTQALGLELDARGFGLGMRGQRFAIIVKDGVASVVNVEAGGDFKVSSAEHILSQL
;
A
#
# COMPACT_ATOMS: atom_id res chain seq x y z
N MET A 1 5.49 6.31 17.24
CA MET A 1 4.15 5.74 17.50
C MET A 1 3.52 5.36 16.17
N SER A 2 2.82 4.24 16.13
CA SER A 2 2.14 3.80 14.92
C SER A 2 0.80 4.52 14.74
N ILE A 3 0.39 4.65 13.48
CA ILE A 3 -0.89 5.28 13.14
C ILE A 3 -2.07 4.45 13.66
N ASN A 4 -3.13 5.13 14.06
CA ASN A 4 -4.38 4.53 14.51
C ASN A 4 -5.57 5.09 13.74
N ALA A 5 -6.69 4.37 13.80
CA ALA A 5 -7.93 4.85 13.22
C ALA A 5 -8.31 6.22 13.84
N GLY A 6 -8.69 7.16 13.00
CA GLY A 6 -8.99 8.54 13.38
C GLY A 6 -7.83 9.50 13.22
N ASP A 7 -6.61 9.00 13.03
CA ASP A 7 -5.44 9.86 12.84
C ASP A 7 -5.38 10.40 11.40
N LYS A 8 -4.84 11.60 11.25
CA LYS A 8 -4.46 12.10 9.93
C LYS A 8 -3.28 11.30 9.40
N MET A 9 -3.32 11.02 8.10
CA MET A 9 -2.17 10.43 7.43
C MET A 9 -1.01 11.41 7.46
N PRO A 10 0.23 10.94 7.74
CA PRO A 10 1.40 11.81 7.69
C PRO A 10 1.55 12.45 6.32
N SER A 11 2.13 13.65 6.28
CA SER A 11 2.53 14.28 5.02
C SER A 11 3.80 13.63 4.50
N GLY A 12 3.89 13.46 3.20
CA GLY A 12 5.05 12.87 2.56
C GLY A 12 4.85 12.73 1.07
N SER A 13 5.69 11.92 0.44
CA SER A 13 5.59 11.65 -0.98
C SER A 13 6.10 10.25 -1.30
N PHE A 14 5.67 9.76 -2.45
CA PHE A 14 6.11 8.50 -3.02
C PHE A 14 6.74 8.76 -4.39
N LYS A 15 7.57 7.84 -4.85
CA LYS A 15 8.00 7.83 -6.25
C LYS A 15 7.06 6.92 -7.03
N VAL A 16 6.68 7.37 -8.22
CA VAL A 16 5.87 6.57 -9.14
C VAL A 16 6.46 6.70 -10.56
N ILE A 17 6.24 5.69 -11.38
CA ILE A 17 6.56 5.76 -12.81
C ILE A 17 5.24 5.79 -13.58
N THR A 18 5.02 6.88 -14.30
CA THR A 18 3.86 7.06 -15.16
C THR A 18 4.25 6.86 -16.63
N ALA A 19 3.28 6.97 -17.53
CA ALA A 19 3.54 6.96 -18.98
C ALA A 19 4.52 8.07 -19.40
N GLU A 20 4.58 9.15 -18.61
CA GLU A 20 5.47 10.30 -18.87
C GLU A 20 6.81 10.18 -18.16
N GLY A 21 7.05 9.10 -17.45
CA GLY A 21 8.29 8.83 -16.74
C GLY A 21 8.15 8.93 -15.21
N PRO A 22 9.29 8.93 -14.49
CA PRO A 22 9.29 9.03 -13.02
C PRO A 22 8.78 10.39 -12.55
N ARG A 23 8.00 10.37 -11.45
CA ARG A 23 7.56 11.60 -10.78
C ARG A 23 7.36 11.36 -9.30
N ASP A 24 7.29 12.46 -8.54
CA ASP A 24 6.86 12.43 -7.16
C ASP A 24 5.34 12.52 -7.09
N LEU A 25 4.74 11.74 -6.19
CA LEU A 25 3.32 11.83 -5.86
C LEU A 25 3.21 12.19 -4.39
N SER A 26 2.69 13.37 -4.10
CA SER A 26 2.49 13.82 -2.72
C SER A 26 1.29 13.12 -2.09
N THR A 27 1.28 13.05 -0.76
CA THR A 27 0.13 12.53 -0.02
C THR A 27 -1.11 13.41 -0.22
N ASP A 28 -0.94 14.72 -0.41
CA ASP A 28 -2.06 15.59 -0.74
C ASP A 28 -2.71 15.20 -2.07
N GLU A 29 -1.92 14.98 -3.12
CA GLU A 29 -2.42 14.50 -4.40
C GLU A 29 -3.12 13.15 -4.29
N LEU A 30 -2.57 12.25 -3.46
CA LEU A 30 -3.08 10.90 -3.30
C LEU A 30 -4.39 10.87 -2.52
N PHE A 31 -4.49 11.64 -1.42
CA PHE A 31 -5.56 11.48 -0.43
C PHE A 31 -6.61 12.58 -0.43
N SER A 32 -6.28 13.81 -0.84
CA SER A 32 -7.16 14.96 -0.65
C SER A 32 -8.47 14.79 -1.41
N GLY A 33 -9.59 14.85 -0.70
CA GLY A 33 -10.93 14.72 -1.28
C GLY A 33 -11.25 13.32 -1.81
N LYS A 34 -10.46 12.31 -1.48
CA LYS A 34 -10.60 10.95 -2.03
C LYS A 34 -10.71 9.91 -0.93
N THR A 35 -11.36 8.80 -1.27
CA THR A 35 -11.32 7.56 -0.47
C THR A 35 -10.31 6.62 -1.11
N VAL A 36 -9.29 6.25 -0.35
CA VAL A 36 -8.17 5.44 -0.82
C VAL A 36 -8.03 4.20 0.05
N VAL A 37 -7.85 3.05 -0.58
CA VAL A 37 -7.38 1.84 0.11
C VAL A 37 -5.88 1.75 -0.14
N LEU A 38 -5.10 1.93 0.92
CA LEU A 38 -3.64 1.85 0.89
C LEU A 38 -3.22 0.56 1.57
N PHE A 39 -2.57 -0.34 0.86
CA PHE A 39 -1.99 -1.53 1.49
C PHE A 39 -0.49 -1.58 1.29
N SER A 40 0.17 -2.22 2.24
CA SER A 40 1.62 -2.35 2.27
C SER A 40 2.04 -3.80 2.32
N VAL A 41 3.15 -4.09 1.67
CA VAL A 41 3.78 -5.39 1.66
C VAL A 41 5.25 -5.25 2.09
N PRO A 42 5.83 -6.27 2.76
CA PRO A 42 7.25 -6.25 3.11
C PRO A 42 8.20 -6.20 1.92
N GLY A 43 7.76 -6.66 0.75
CA GLY A 43 8.60 -6.56 -0.44
C GLY A 43 7.92 -7.06 -1.69
N ALA A 44 8.17 -6.35 -2.81
CA ALA A 44 7.76 -6.77 -4.14
C ALA A 44 8.34 -8.16 -4.44
N PHE A 45 7.57 -9.00 -5.13
CA PHE A 45 7.96 -10.35 -5.54
C PHE A 45 8.18 -11.34 -4.39
N THR A 46 8.03 -10.96 -3.14
CA THR A 46 8.14 -11.92 -2.03
C THR A 46 6.89 -12.82 -1.97
N PRO A 47 6.97 -14.04 -1.36
CA PRO A 47 5.96 -15.08 -1.60
C PRO A 47 4.50 -14.69 -1.38
N THR A 48 4.11 -14.25 -0.18
CA THR A 48 2.71 -13.87 0.11
C THR A 48 2.29 -12.61 -0.63
N CYS A 49 3.20 -11.66 -0.76
CA CYS A 49 2.96 -10.39 -1.46
C CYS A 49 2.62 -10.64 -2.93
N ASP A 50 3.40 -11.50 -3.58
CA ASP A 50 3.28 -11.79 -5.00
C ASP A 50 2.15 -12.79 -5.30
N ALA A 51 1.96 -13.80 -4.45
CA ALA A 51 1.00 -14.86 -4.71
C ALA A 51 -0.43 -14.54 -4.25
N LYS A 52 -0.60 -13.71 -3.23
CA LYS A 52 -1.92 -13.52 -2.58
C LYS A 52 -2.32 -12.07 -2.40
N HIS A 53 -1.44 -11.21 -1.85
CA HIS A 53 -1.84 -9.87 -1.42
C HIS A 53 -2.16 -8.97 -2.61
N LEU A 54 -1.21 -8.73 -3.48
CA LEU A 54 -1.43 -7.91 -4.67
C LEU A 54 -2.47 -8.53 -5.61
N PRO A 55 -2.40 -9.82 -5.96
CA PRO A 55 -3.43 -10.42 -6.82
C PRO A 55 -4.84 -10.33 -6.25
N GLY A 56 -4.99 -10.44 -4.92
CA GLY A 56 -6.29 -10.30 -4.27
C GLY A 56 -6.90 -8.92 -4.50
N PHE A 57 -6.11 -7.85 -4.39
CA PHE A 57 -6.59 -6.50 -4.67
C PHE A 57 -6.88 -6.27 -6.16
N VAL A 58 -6.10 -6.85 -7.05
CA VAL A 58 -6.40 -6.79 -8.49
C VAL A 58 -7.72 -7.49 -8.80
N GLN A 59 -7.93 -8.67 -8.22
CA GLN A 59 -9.15 -9.46 -8.42
C GLN A 59 -10.40 -8.74 -7.89
N HIS A 60 -10.31 -8.08 -6.74
CA HIS A 60 -11.44 -7.43 -6.08
C HIS A 60 -11.51 -5.92 -6.36
N ALA A 61 -10.69 -5.41 -7.26
CA ALA A 61 -10.59 -3.96 -7.51
C ALA A 61 -11.93 -3.33 -7.89
N ASP A 62 -12.66 -3.93 -8.80
CA ASP A 62 -13.95 -3.39 -9.25
C ASP A 62 -14.98 -3.37 -8.11
N ALA A 63 -15.04 -4.43 -7.32
CA ALA A 63 -15.94 -4.51 -6.17
C ALA A 63 -15.60 -3.45 -5.11
N ILE A 64 -14.31 -3.24 -4.84
CA ILE A 64 -13.84 -2.23 -3.90
C ILE A 64 -14.20 -0.82 -4.40
N LYS A 65 -13.92 -0.54 -5.66
CA LYS A 65 -14.23 0.77 -6.27
C LYS A 65 -15.73 1.04 -6.32
N ALA A 66 -16.54 0.00 -6.51
CA ALA A 66 -18.01 0.12 -6.48
C ALA A 66 -18.54 0.56 -5.12
N LYS A 67 -17.77 0.40 -4.04
CA LYS A 67 -18.10 0.88 -2.70
C LYS A 67 -17.73 2.35 -2.47
N GLY A 68 -17.28 3.06 -3.49
CA GLY A 68 -16.93 4.48 -3.41
C GLY A 68 -15.44 4.76 -3.22
N VAL A 69 -14.59 3.75 -3.39
CA VAL A 69 -13.13 3.93 -3.32
C VAL A 69 -12.63 4.49 -4.65
N ASP A 70 -11.93 5.61 -4.58
CA ASP A 70 -11.37 6.28 -5.75
C ASP A 70 -10.09 5.63 -6.24
N THR A 71 -9.24 5.18 -5.31
CA THR A 71 -7.92 4.65 -5.62
C THR A 71 -7.58 3.49 -4.69
N ILE A 72 -7.02 2.43 -5.28
CA ILE A 72 -6.37 1.34 -4.54
C ILE A 72 -4.88 1.50 -4.80
N ALA A 73 -4.07 1.59 -3.74
CA ALA A 73 -2.64 1.83 -3.85
C ALA A 73 -1.85 0.80 -3.04
N CYS A 74 -0.78 0.32 -3.62
CA CYS A 74 0.17 -0.60 -2.99
C CYS A 74 1.48 0.14 -2.72
N MET A 75 1.94 0.16 -1.48
CA MET A 75 3.24 0.71 -1.13
C MET A 75 4.19 -0.37 -0.63
N ALA A 76 5.47 -0.18 -0.86
CA ALA A 76 6.52 -1.02 -0.31
C ALA A 76 7.83 -0.25 -0.24
N VAL A 77 8.74 -0.73 0.62
CA VAL A 77 10.11 -0.21 0.70
C VAL A 77 10.93 -0.89 -0.41
N ASN A 78 10.60 -0.52 -1.63
CA ASN A 78 11.28 -0.90 -2.87
C ASN A 78 11.37 0.36 -3.74
N ASP A 79 12.33 0.39 -4.67
CA ASP A 79 12.43 1.50 -5.59
C ASP A 79 11.32 1.48 -6.65
N MET A 80 11.16 2.59 -7.36
CA MET A 80 10.09 2.76 -8.35
C MET A 80 10.22 1.82 -9.55
N PHE A 81 11.43 1.42 -9.90
CA PHE A 81 11.66 0.50 -11.03
C PHE A 81 11.18 -0.90 -10.68
N VAL A 82 11.50 -1.36 -9.47
CA VAL A 82 11.02 -2.65 -8.96
C VAL A 82 9.49 -2.64 -8.83
N MET A 83 8.91 -1.57 -8.29
CA MET A 83 7.46 -1.46 -8.14
C MET A 83 6.75 -1.46 -9.50
N LYS A 84 7.31 -0.78 -10.50
CA LYS A 84 6.77 -0.82 -11.87
C LYS A 84 6.82 -2.25 -12.45
N ALA A 85 7.98 -2.91 -12.32
CA ALA A 85 8.15 -4.28 -12.83
C ALA A 85 7.18 -5.25 -12.15
N TRP A 86 7.00 -5.11 -10.84
CA TRP A 86 6.08 -5.96 -10.08
C TRP A 86 4.63 -5.73 -10.51
N GLY A 87 4.23 -4.48 -10.68
CA GLY A 87 2.89 -4.15 -11.17
C GLY A 87 2.63 -4.73 -12.56
N GLN A 88 3.60 -4.67 -13.46
CA GLN A 88 3.51 -5.28 -14.79
C GLN A 88 3.39 -6.81 -14.71
N SER A 89 4.21 -7.43 -13.86
CA SER A 89 4.17 -8.89 -13.64
C SER A 89 2.81 -9.36 -13.10
N ALA A 90 2.18 -8.56 -12.25
CA ALA A 90 0.87 -8.88 -11.66
C ALA A 90 -0.31 -8.37 -12.51
N ASN A 91 -0.05 -7.75 -13.65
CA ASN A 91 -1.07 -7.20 -14.55
C ASN A 91 -2.03 -6.25 -13.85
N VAL A 92 -1.50 -5.34 -13.02
CA VAL A 92 -2.35 -4.43 -12.24
C VAL A 92 -3.12 -3.42 -13.11
N GLY A 93 -2.57 -3.03 -14.25
CA GLY A 93 -3.16 -2.00 -15.11
C GLY A 93 -3.49 -0.75 -14.30
N ASP A 94 -4.73 -0.27 -14.42
CA ASP A 94 -5.24 0.86 -13.65
C ASP A 94 -5.92 0.44 -12.34
N ALA A 95 -5.95 -0.86 -12.03
CA ALA A 95 -6.65 -1.38 -10.85
C ALA A 95 -5.95 -0.99 -9.55
N VAL A 96 -4.62 -1.00 -9.53
CA VAL A 96 -3.80 -0.70 -8.36
C VAL A 96 -2.68 0.25 -8.74
N LEU A 97 -2.55 1.34 -7.99
CA LEU A 97 -1.46 2.30 -8.14
C LEU A 97 -0.25 1.80 -7.35
N MET A 98 0.89 1.64 -8.02
CA MET A 98 2.11 1.14 -7.40
C MET A 98 2.95 2.31 -6.88
N LEU A 99 3.15 2.37 -5.56
CA LEU A 99 3.86 3.45 -4.88
C LEU A 99 5.20 2.96 -4.33
N ALA A 100 6.27 3.64 -4.67
CA ALA A 100 7.60 3.32 -4.17
C ALA A 100 7.95 4.20 -2.96
N ASP A 101 8.19 3.56 -1.81
CA ASP A 101 8.73 4.19 -0.61
C ASP A 101 10.17 3.68 -0.42
N GLY A 102 11.01 3.92 -1.43
CA GLY A 102 12.33 3.29 -1.53
C GLY A 102 13.25 3.53 -0.35
N ASN A 103 13.18 4.70 0.27
CA ASN A 103 13.98 5.03 1.45
C ASN A 103 13.30 4.62 2.77
N GLY A 104 12.05 4.18 2.72
CA GLY A 104 11.29 3.83 3.91
C GLY A 104 10.79 5.04 4.72
N ASP A 105 10.86 6.24 4.17
CA ASP A 105 10.51 7.47 4.88
C ASP A 105 9.04 7.49 5.30
N TYR A 106 8.13 7.14 4.38
CA TYR A 106 6.70 7.14 4.69
C TYR A 106 6.32 6.00 5.63
N THR A 107 6.90 4.83 5.43
CA THR A 107 6.74 3.68 6.33
C THR A 107 7.14 4.06 7.75
N GLN A 108 8.25 4.78 7.90
CA GLN A 108 8.74 5.26 9.19
C GLN A 108 7.80 6.31 9.79
N ALA A 109 7.29 7.24 8.97
CA ALA A 109 6.32 8.24 9.41
C ALA A 109 5.02 7.61 9.92
N LEU A 110 4.61 6.49 9.34
CA LEU A 110 3.45 5.71 9.81
C LEU A 110 3.74 4.94 11.10
N GLY A 111 5.02 4.76 11.46
CA GLY A 111 5.42 3.93 12.60
C GLY A 111 5.20 2.43 12.37
N LEU A 112 5.24 1.99 11.12
CA LEU A 112 4.95 0.61 10.72
C LEU A 112 6.15 -0.06 10.04
N GLU A 113 7.36 0.25 10.51
CA GLU A 113 8.58 -0.40 10.02
C GLU A 113 8.62 -1.87 10.42
N LEU A 114 9.29 -2.65 9.59
CA LEU A 114 9.57 -4.05 9.83
C LEU A 114 11.08 -4.28 9.73
N ASP A 115 11.67 -4.77 10.80
CA ASP A 115 13.07 -5.21 10.75
C ASP A 115 13.13 -6.60 10.11
N ALA A 116 13.42 -6.63 8.83
CA ALA A 116 13.52 -7.87 8.06
C ALA A 116 14.99 -8.27 7.78
N ARG A 117 15.93 -7.75 8.57
CA ARG A 117 17.36 -8.05 8.40
C ARG A 117 17.66 -9.52 8.58
N GLY A 118 16.91 -10.20 9.43
CA GLY A 118 17.05 -11.65 9.62
C GLY A 118 16.78 -12.47 8.35
N PHE A 119 16.06 -11.92 7.40
CA PHE A 119 15.77 -12.53 6.10
C PHE A 119 16.63 -11.94 4.98
N GLY A 120 17.60 -11.09 5.31
CA GLY A 120 18.41 -10.42 4.30
C GLY A 120 17.70 -9.32 3.54
N LEU A 121 16.58 -8.80 4.07
CA LEU A 121 15.75 -7.81 3.40
C LEU A 121 15.97 -6.38 3.91
N GLY A 122 16.68 -6.23 5.03
CA GLY A 122 16.87 -4.93 5.66
C GLY A 122 15.61 -4.42 6.34
N MET A 123 15.51 -3.10 6.44
CA MET A 123 14.32 -2.46 7.01
C MET A 123 13.24 -2.35 5.94
N ARG A 124 12.07 -2.85 6.24
CA ARG A 124 10.90 -2.87 5.33
C ARG A 124 9.68 -2.31 6.04
N GLY A 125 8.53 -2.40 5.41
CA GLY A 125 7.25 -2.09 6.03
C GLY A 125 6.52 -3.35 6.46
N GLN A 126 5.73 -3.22 7.52
CA GLN A 126 4.82 -4.30 7.92
C GLN A 126 3.74 -4.48 6.85
N ARG A 127 3.09 -5.63 6.87
CA ARG A 127 1.93 -5.90 6.02
C ARG A 127 0.70 -5.26 6.67
N PHE A 128 0.05 -4.37 5.97
CA PHE A 128 -1.15 -3.69 6.49
C PHE A 128 -2.07 -3.25 5.35
N ALA A 129 -3.28 -2.86 5.72
CA ALA A 129 -4.20 -2.13 4.84
C ALA A 129 -4.90 -1.03 5.64
N ILE A 130 -5.00 0.14 5.04
CA ILE A 130 -5.62 1.33 5.64
C ILE A 130 -6.69 1.84 4.68
N ILE A 131 -7.87 2.15 5.21
CA ILE A 131 -8.88 2.92 4.46
C ILE A 131 -8.71 4.38 4.86
N VAL A 132 -8.43 5.22 3.87
CA VAL A 132 -8.18 6.65 4.06
C VAL A 132 -9.30 7.45 3.42
N LYS A 133 -9.94 8.32 4.20
CA LYS A 133 -11.01 9.21 3.72
C LYS A 133 -10.57 10.65 3.90
N ASP A 134 -10.33 11.33 2.79
CA ASP A 134 -9.89 12.73 2.76
C ASP A 134 -8.71 12.96 3.73
N GLY A 135 -7.70 12.12 3.63
CA GLY A 135 -6.47 12.25 4.42
C GLY A 135 -6.53 11.73 5.85
N VAL A 136 -7.66 11.15 6.27
CA VAL A 136 -7.83 10.58 7.61
C VAL A 136 -7.95 9.06 7.52
N ALA A 137 -7.14 8.34 8.31
CA ALA A 137 -7.22 6.90 8.40
C ALA A 137 -8.48 6.50 9.15
N SER A 138 -9.48 5.95 8.45
CA SER A 138 -10.73 5.51 9.07
C SER A 138 -10.64 4.07 9.57
N VAL A 139 -9.84 3.23 8.92
CA VAL A 139 -9.59 1.84 9.28
C VAL A 139 -8.09 1.58 9.16
N VAL A 140 -7.49 0.97 10.18
CA VAL A 140 -6.07 0.59 10.17
C VAL A 140 -5.97 -0.88 10.56
N ASN A 141 -5.63 -1.73 9.61
CA ASN A 141 -5.50 -3.18 9.83
C ASN A 141 -4.04 -3.59 9.62
N VAL A 142 -3.34 -3.90 10.70
CA VAL A 142 -1.94 -4.32 10.66
C VAL A 142 -1.88 -5.81 10.99
N GLU A 143 -1.20 -6.59 10.14
CA GLU A 143 -1.05 -8.03 10.37
C GLU A 143 -0.16 -8.31 11.58
N ALA A 144 -0.48 -9.37 12.30
CA ALA A 144 0.34 -9.86 13.39
C ALA A 144 1.35 -10.87 12.85
N GLY A 145 2.65 -10.61 13.05
CA GLY A 145 3.71 -11.50 12.60
C GLY A 145 3.66 -11.79 11.11
N GLY A 146 3.65 -13.05 10.73
CA GLY A 146 3.57 -13.50 9.34
C GLY A 146 2.15 -13.75 8.83
N ASP A 147 1.12 -13.30 9.56
CA ASP A 147 -0.28 -13.55 9.19
C ASP A 147 -0.70 -12.78 7.95
N PHE A 148 -1.74 -13.29 7.29
CA PHE A 148 -2.41 -12.63 6.19
C PHE A 148 -3.92 -12.83 6.37
N LYS A 149 -4.55 -12.00 7.21
CA LYS A 149 -5.96 -12.13 7.61
C LYS A 149 -6.71 -10.80 7.50
N VAL A 150 -6.15 -9.73 8.07
CA VAL A 150 -6.87 -8.46 8.22
C VAL A 150 -6.54 -7.44 7.16
N SER A 151 -5.49 -7.65 6.36
CA SER A 151 -5.05 -6.75 5.29
C SER A 151 -5.45 -7.21 3.90
N SER A 152 -6.15 -8.33 3.78
CA SER A 152 -6.57 -8.88 2.49
C SER A 152 -7.65 -8.00 1.84
N ALA A 153 -7.79 -8.12 0.52
CA ALA A 153 -8.83 -7.43 -0.23
C ALA A 153 -10.24 -7.81 0.26
N GLU A 154 -10.46 -9.09 0.54
CA GLU A 154 -11.75 -9.56 1.05
C GLU A 154 -12.09 -8.92 2.39
N HIS A 155 -11.12 -8.86 3.31
CA HIS A 155 -11.35 -8.27 4.62
C HIS A 155 -11.63 -6.77 4.53
N ILE A 156 -10.85 -6.05 3.72
CA ILE A 156 -11.08 -4.62 3.46
C ILE A 156 -12.45 -4.39 2.83
N LEU A 157 -12.84 -5.23 1.87
CA LEU A 157 -14.15 -5.12 1.22
C LEU A 157 -15.29 -5.27 2.22
N SER A 158 -15.13 -6.12 3.23
CA SER A 158 -16.13 -6.30 4.29
C SER A 158 -16.28 -5.07 5.20
N GLN A 159 -15.31 -4.17 5.20
CA GLN A 159 -15.28 -2.96 6.04
C GLN A 159 -15.68 -1.68 5.27
N LEU A 160 -15.96 -1.78 4.00
CA LEU A 160 -16.37 -0.65 3.15
C LEU A 160 -17.87 -0.39 3.13
#